data_39590efe5c442984460332ce0d2d0b98
#
_entry.id   39590efe5c442984460332ce0d2d0b98
#
_cell.length_a   1.000
_cell.length_b   1.000
_cell.length_c   1.000
_cell.angle_alpha   90.00
_cell.angle_beta   90.00
_cell.angle_gamma   90.00
#
_symmetry.space_group_name_H-M   'P 1'
#
loop_
_entity.id
_entity.type
_entity.pdbx_description
1 polymer ?
#
loop_
_entity_poly.entity_id
_entity_poly.type
_entity_poly.pdbx_seq_one_letter_code
_entity_poly.pdbx_strand_id
1 'polypeptide(L)'
;VRLVGSEMCIRDRSRGLKLLYIGDFDYDDADIESCHDAGVEDFLNAIYSARYVITNSFHATVFSTIFKKKFCSYAVSRTGTRVLDFLDDFNLQECRIDDLNRTDYSFNQKIDWDEISSIINRKKQGSLKYIRSIVNQDK
;
A
#
# COMPACT_ATOMS: atom_id res chain seq x y z
N VAL A 1 -0.06 -13.57 5.57
CA VAL A 1 0.40 -12.20 5.30
C VAL A 1 0.84 -12.14 3.86
N ARG A 2 0.45 -11.10 3.20
CA ARG A 2 0.84 -10.88 1.81
C ARG A 2 1.66 -9.60 1.71
N LEU A 3 2.83 -9.71 1.12
CA LEU A 3 3.71 -8.61 0.76
C LEU A 3 3.54 -8.31 -0.72
N VAL A 4 3.44 -7.03 -1.05
CA VAL A 4 3.30 -6.58 -2.43
C VAL A 4 4.36 -5.52 -2.72
N GLY A 5 5.33 -5.87 -3.55
CA GLY A 5 6.37 -4.97 -4.03
C GLY A 5 7.78 -5.31 -3.57
N SER A 6 8.75 -5.05 -4.43
CA SER A 6 10.15 -5.49 -4.35
C SER A 6 10.81 -5.29 -2.98
N GLU A 7 11.35 -6.39 -2.46
CA GLU A 7 12.34 -6.46 -1.39
C GLU A 7 11.89 -6.06 0.03
N MET A 8 11.11 -6.91 0.72
CA MET A 8 11.35 -7.11 2.17
C MET A 8 10.66 -8.36 2.71
N CYS A 9 11.45 -9.24 3.32
CA CYS A 9 10.98 -10.34 4.15
C CYS A 9 10.88 -9.88 5.59
N ILE A 10 9.67 -9.69 6.13
CA ILE A 10 9.51 -9.66 7.59
C ILE A 10 9.18 -11.06 8.06
N ARG A 11 10.12 -11.69 8.74
CA ARG A 11 9.92 -12.96 9.42
C ARG A 11 9.12 -12.73 10.70
N ASP A 12 7.81 -12.83 10.64
CA ASP A 12 7.03 -13.05 11.87
C ASP A 12 6.51 -14.49 11.91
N ARG A 13 7.44 -15.43 12.05
CA ARG A 13 7.15 -16.87 12.26
C ARG A 13 6.32 -17.12 13.52
N SER A 14 6.36 -16.21 14.50
CA SER A 14 5.70 -16.38 15.80
C SER A 14 4.17 -16.30 15.69
N ARG A 15 3.62 -15.76 14.60
CA ARG A 15 2.18 -15.53 14.42
C ARG A 15 1.50 -16.45 13.40
N GLY A 16 2.20 -17.44 12.85
CA GLY A 16 1.65 -18.37 11.86
C GLY A 16 1.19 -17.71 10.55
N LEU A 17 1.82 -16.62 10.17
CA LEU A 17 1.49 -15.86 8.97
C LEU A 17 2.30 -16.39 7.78
N LYS A 18 1.62 -16.62 6.65
CA LYS A 18 2.26 -16.93 5.38
C LYS A 18 2.61 -15.64 4.65
N LEU A 19 3.77 -15.64 4.00
CA LEU A 19 4.28 -14.53 3.24
C LEU A 19 4.00 -14.74 1.75
N LEU A 20 3.32 -13.77 1.11
CA LEU A 20 3.21 -13.72 -0.34
C LEU A 20 4.06 -12.55 -0.85
N TYR A 21 5.02 -12.86 -1.69
CA TYR A 21 5.81 -11.87 -2.42
C TYR A 21 5.28 -11.73 -3.85
N ILE A 22 5.02 -10.51 -4.28
CA ILE A 22 4.68 -10.20 -5.66
C ILE A 22 5.78 -9.30 -6.22
N GLY A 23 6.54 -9.82 -7.18
CA GLY A 23 7.68 -9.13 -7.80
C GLY A 23 8.55 -10.07 -8.59
N ASP A 24 9.72 -9.59 -9.01
CA ASP A 24 10.56 -10.26 -10.00
C ASP A 24 11.61 -11.23 -9.38
N PHE A 25 11.65 -11.36 -8.06
CA PHE A 25 12.63 -12.19 -7.38
C PHE A 25 12.03 -13.47 -6.83
N ASP A 26 12.76 -14.58 -6.95
CA ASP A 26 12.47 -15.82 -6.26
C ASP A 26 13.18 -15.84 -4.91
N TYR A 27 12.43 -16.20 -3.87
CA TYR A 27 12.99 -16.45 -2.56
C TYR A 27 13.06 -17.95 -2.32
N ASP A 28 14.25 -18.45 -2.05
CA ASP A 28 14.48 -19.85 -1.63
C ASP A 28 14.15 -20.01 -0.13
N ASP A 29 12.91 -19.73 0.22
CA ASP A 29 12.38 -19.89 1.57
C ASP A 29 10.99 -20.51 1.47
N ALA A 30 10.80 -21.68 2.10
CA ALA A 30 9.55 -22.44 2.06
C ALA A 30 8.34 -21.68 2.66
N ASP A 31 8.59 -20.66 3.45
CA ASP A 31 7.56 -19.81 4.06
C ASP A 31 7.13 -18.62 3.17
N ILE A 32 7.80 -18.44 2.02
CA ILE A 32 7.53 -17.35 1.07
C ILE A 32 6.96 -17.92 -0.23
N GLU A 33 5.74 -17.54 -0.53
CA GLU A 33 5.11 -17.79 -1.82
C GLU A 33 5.44 -16.64 -2.77
N SER A 34 6.20 -16.89 -3.84
CA SER A 34 6.53 -15.88 -4.85
C SER A 34 5.53 -15.96 -6.01
N CYS A 35 5.03 -14.80 -6.44
CA CYS A 35 4.13 -14.68 -7.58
C CYS A 35 4.70 -13.64 -8.56
N HIS A 36 5.16 -14.11 -9.74
CA HIS A 36 5.79 -13.28 -10.77
C HIS A 36 4.80 -12.78 -11.81
N ASP A 37 3.75 -13.57 -12.09
CA ASP A 37 2.78 -13.31 -13.16
C ASP A 37 1.46 -12.77 -12.64
N ALA A 38 1.48 -12.04 -11.52
CA ALA A 38 0.27 -11.46 -10.96
C ALA A 38 -0.37 -10.46 -11.93
N GLY A 39 -1.54 -10.79 -12.44
CA GLY A 39 -2.38 -9.83 -13.15
C GLY A 39 -2.95 -8.77 -12.19
N VAL A 40 -3.67 -7.80 -12.76
CA VAL A 40 -4.29 -6.71 -11.97
C VAL A 40 -5.23 -7.26 -10.91
N GLU A 41 -6.03 -8.27 -11.26
CA GLU A 41 -6.99 -8.90 -10.33
C GLU A 41 -6.28 -9.64 -9.20
N ASP A 42 -5.21 -10.38 -9.51
CA ASP A 42 -4.42 -11.10 -8.52
C ASP A 42 -3.75 -10.15 -7.54
N PHE A 43 -3.20 -9.04 -8.06
CA PHE A 43 -2.61 -7.98 -7.26
C PHE A 43 -3.63 -7.37 -6.29
N LEU A 44 -4.81 -7.00 -6.78
CA LEU A 44 -5.88 -6.43 -5.96
C LEU A 44 -6.39 -7.43 -4.93
N ASN A 45 -6.59 -8.68 -5.31
CA ASN A 45 -7.02 -9.76 -4.42
C ASN A 45 -5.97 -10.04 -3.34
N ALA A 46 -4.68 -9.97 -3.69
CA ALA A 46 -3.59 -10.12 -2.74
C ALA A 46 -3.65 -9.04 -1.65
N ILE A 47 -3.81 -7.78 -2.03
CA ILE A 47 -3.94 -6.67 -1.07
C ILE A 47 -5.23 -6.83 -0.27
N TYR A 48 -6.36 -7.10 -0.93
CA TYR A 48 -7.66 -7.21 -0.27
C TYR A 48 -7.70 -8.32 0.79
N SER A 49 -7.08 -9.46 0.52
CA SER A 49 -7.03 -10.60 1.46
C SER A 49 -5.88 -10.54 2.46
N ALA A 50 -4.94 -9.60 2.30
CA ALA A 50 -3.81 -9.46 3.21
C ALA A 50 -4.27 -8.96 4.59
N ARG A 51 -3.62 -9.46 5.64
CA ARG A 51 -3.74 -8.92 6.99
C ARG A 51 -2.87 -7.67 7.17
N TYR A 52 -1.68 -7.71 6.58
CA TYR A 52 -0.70 -6.62 6.56
C TYR A 52 -0.10 -6.49 5.18
N VAL A 53 0.25 -5.28 4.79
CA VAL A 53 0.91 -5.00 3.52
C VAL A 53 2.20 -4.23 3.79
N ILE A 54 3.29 -4.63 3.15
CA ILE A 54 4.53 -3.87 3.13
C ILE A 54 4.88 -3.63 1.67
N THR A 55 5.13 -2.40 1.30
CA THR A 55 5.29 -2.07 -0.10
C THR A 55 6.14 -0.82 -0.34
N ASN A 56 6.81 -0.78 -1.49
CA ASN A 56 7.40 0.42 -2.08
C ASN A 56 6.58 0.92 -3.30
N SER A 57 5.49 0.23 -3.62
CA SER A 57 4.64 0.56 -4.76
C SER A 57 3.63 1.64 -4.37
N PHE A 58 3.56 2.71 -5.16
CA PHE A 58 2.53 3.73 -5.02
C PHE A 58 1.11 3.14 -5.14
N HIS A 59 0.88 2.27 -6.13
CA HIS A 59 -0.44 1.65 -6.30
C HIS A 59 -0.82 0.76 -5.12
N ALA A 60 0.11 -0.04 -4.59
CA ALA A 60 -0.17 -0.85 -3.42
C ALA A 60 -0.46 -0.01 -2.17
N THR A 61 0.22 1.13 -2.00
CA THR A 61 -0.06 2.10 -0.93
C THR A 61 -1.50 2.65 -1.06
N VAL A 62 -1.89 3.07 -2.27
CA VAL A 62 -3.24 3.59 -2.54
C VAL A 62 -4.31 2.52 -2.28
N PHE A 63 -4.15 1.31 -2.83
CA PHE A 63 -5.14 0.23 -2.64
C PHE A 63 -5.19 -0.28 -1.21
N SER A 64 -4.06 -0.31 -0.49
CA SER A 64 -4.06 -0.62 0.95
C SER A 64 -4.89 0.40 1.75
N THR A 65 -4.83 1.67 1.36
CA THR A 65 -5.65 2.73 1.97
C THR A 65 -7.13 2.55 1.63
N ILE A 66 -7.46 2.31 0.36
CA ILE A 66 -8.85 2.09 -0.10
C ILE A 66 -9.48 0.88 0.60
N PHE A 67 -8.73 -0.21 0.72
CA PHE A 67 -9.18 -1.45 1.36
C PHE A 67 -9.05 -1.44 2.89
N LYS A 68 -8.64 -0.30 3.47
CA LYS A 68 -8.48 -0.11 4.92
C LYS A 68 -7.55 -1.16 5.54
N LYS A 69 -6.43 -1.44 4.87
CA LYS A 69 -5.43 -2.41 5.34
C LYS A 69 -4.41 -1.75 6.24
N LYS A 70 -3.93 -2.48 7.23
CA LYS A 70 -2.71 -2.08 7.94
C LYS A 70 -1.54 -2.27 7.00
N PHE A 71 -0.76 -1.24 6.80
CA PHE A 71 0.34 -1.29 5.85
C PHE A 71 1.52 -0.43 6.29
N CYS A 72 2.68 -0.75 5.73
CA CYS A 72 3.87 0.08 5.80
C CYS A 72 4.37 0.33 4.37
N SER A 73 4.71 1.58 4.09
CA SER A 73 5.29 1.98 2.80
C SER A 73 6.65 2.59 2.99
N TYR A 74 7.57 2.25 2.09
CA TYR A 74 8.87 2.88 2.02
C TYR A 74 9.10 3.54 0.67
N ALA A 75 9.80 4.68 0.69
CA ALA A 75 10.09 5.46 -0.49
C ALA A 75 11.38 4.98 -1.13
N VAL A 76 11.34 4.58 -2.40
CA VAL A 76 12.55 4.33 -3.21
C VAL A 76 12.94 5.63 -3.91
N SER A 77 14.23 5.85 -4.10
CA SER A 77 14.79 7.10 -4.61
C SER A 77 14.17 7.64 -5.92
N ARG A 78 13.63 6.78 -6.77
CA ARG A 78 13.04 7.17 -8.07
C ARG A 78 11.53 7.42 -8.05
N THR A 79 10.79 6.84 -7.09
CA THR A 79 9.31 6.90 -7.03
C THR A 79 8.80 7.37 -5.66
N GLY A 80 9.71 7.62 -4.75
CA GLY A 80 9.42 7.88 -3.35
C GLY A 80 8.59 9.12 -3.09
N THR A 81 8.79 10.18 -3.88
CA THR A 81 8.08 11.45 -3.71
C THR A 81 6.56 11.26 -3.73
N ARG A 82 6.03 10.50 -4.70
CA ARG A 82 4.58 10.26 -4.80
C ARG A 82 4.01 9.49 -3.62
N VAL A 83 4.78 8.52 -3.09
CA VAL A 83 4.37 7.77 -1.89
C VAL A 83 4.34 8.69 -0.69
N LEU A 84 5.38 9.52 -0.50
CA LEU A 84 5.47 10.46 0.61
C LEU A 84 4.36 11.51 0.55
N ASP A 85 4.16 12.14 -0.61
CA ASP A 85 3.11 13.13 -0.83
C ASP A 85 1.72 12.51 -0.54
N PHE A 86 1.49 11.26 -0.95
CA PHE A 86 0.24 10.56 -0.67
C PHE A 86 0.06 10.31 0.83
N LEU A 87 1.09 9.83 1.52
CA LEU A 87 1.01 9.58 2.96
C LEU A 87 0.74 10.89 3.74
N ASP A 88 1.37 11.99 3.33
CA ASP A 88 1.14 13.31 3.93
C ASP A 88 -0.28 13.82 3.65
N ASP A 89 -0.74 13.71 2.42
CA ASP A 89 -2.07 14.15 1.98
C ASP A 89 -3.22 13.46 2.72
N PHE A 90 -2.99 12.23 3.20
CA PHE A 90 -4.00 11.40 3.85
C PHE A 90 -3.74 11.18 5.36
N ASN A 91 -2.81 11.94 5.96
CA ASN A 91 -2.44 11.80 7.38
C ASN A 91 -1.99 10.37 7.75
N LEU A 92 -1.21 9.74 6.87
CA LEU A 92 -0.73 8.37 6.98
C LEU A 92 0.79 8.28 7.26
N GLN A 93 1.39 9.32 7.84
CA GLN A 93 2.83 9.38 8.08
C GLN A 93 3.32 8.23 8.97
N GLU A 94 2.49 7.73 9.88
CA GLU A 94 2.81 6.55 10.71
C GLU A 94 2.98 5.25 9.91
N CYS A 95 2.49 5.22 8.66
CA CYS A 95 2.69 4.09 7.76
C CYS A 95 4.02 4.13 7.01
N ARG A 96 4.83 5.17 7.21
CA ARG A 96 6.12 5.33 6.55
C ARG A 96 7.19 4.49 7.23
N ILE A 97 8.02 3.83 6.42
CA ILE A 97 9.26 3.20 6.85
C ILE A 97 10.42 4.02 6.30
N ASP A 98 11.29 4.51 7.19
CA ASP A 98 12.47 5.28 6.81
C ASP A 98 13.74 4.43 6.79
N ASP A 99 13.81 3.37 7.59
CA ASP A 99 14.97 2.50 7.70
C ASP A 99 14.58 1.03 7.51
N LEU A 100 14.98 0.46 6.38
CA LEU A 100 14.72 -0.94 6.02
C LEU A 100 15.52 -1.94 6.85
N ASN A 101 16.56 -1.50 7.56
CA ASN A 101 17.35 -2.37 8.41
C ASN A 101 16.72 -2.57 9.80
N ARG A 102 15.69 -1.81 10.13
CA ARG A 102 14.94 -2.04 11.38
C ARG A 102 14.09 -3.29 11.25
N THR A 103 14.20 -4.16 12.23
CA THR A 103 13.45 -5.42 12.32
C THR A 103 12.22 -5.34 13.24
N ASP A 104 12.02 -4.20 13.88
CA ASP A 104 11.00 -3.96 14.91
C ASP A 104 9.77 -3.21 14.38
N TYR A 105 9.40 -3.42 13.10
CA TYR A 105 8.18 -2.82 12.56
C TYR A 105 6.95 -3.35 13.29
N SER A 106 6.23 -2.43 13.91
CA SER A 106 4.94 -2.77 14.50
C SER A 106 3.82 -2.25 13.61
N PHE A 107 2.89 -3.13 13.26
CA PHE A 107 1.64 -2.73 12.62
C PHE A 107 0.62 -2.22 13.64
N ASN A 108 1.10 -1.51 14.66
CA ASN A 108 0.29 -0.95 15.74
C ASN A 108 -0.19 0.48 15.45
N GLN A 109 -0.02 0.95 14.19
CA GLN A 109 -0.48 2.27 13.78
C GLN A 109 -1.97 2.42 14.11
N LYS A 110 -2.31 3.54 14.72
CA LYS A 110 -3.70 3.96 14.92
C LYS A 110 -4.12 4.78 13.71
N ILE A 111 -4.66 4.10 12.69
CA ILE A 111 -5.15 4.74 11.49
C ILE A 111 -6.62 5.13 11.70
N ASP A 112 -6.93 6.41 11.58
CA ASP A 112 -8.31 6.91 11.58
C ASP A 112 -8.94 6.74 10.19
N TRP A 113 -9.56 5.60 9.97
CA TRP A 113 -10.20 5.27 8.69
C TRP A 113 -11.38 6.15 8.34
N ASP A 114 -12.03 6.76 9.33
CA ASP A 114 -13.17 7.65 9.10
C ASP A 114 -12.68 9.01 8.61
N GLU A 115 -11.62 9.53 9.19
CA GLU A 115 -10.94 10.73 8.69
C GLU A 115 -10.44 10.52 7.25
N ILE A 116 -9.76 9.41 6.98
CA ILE A 116 -9.26 9.08 5.64
C ILE A 116 -10.40 8.98 4.63
N SER A 117 -11.50 8.31 4.99
CA SER A 117 -12.69 8.21 4.13
C SER A 117 -13.26 9.60 3.81
N SER A 118 -13.25 10.51 4.77
CA SER A 118 -13.68 11.89 4.58
C SER A 118 -12.77 12.66 3.63
N ILE A 119 -11.45 12.47 3.74
CA ILE A 119 -10.47 13.07 2.83
C ILE A 119 -10.68 12.55 1.40
N ILE A 120 -10.83 11.22 1.24
CA ILE A 120 -11.09 10.59 -0.06
C ILE A 120 -12.37 11.18 -0.70
N ASN A 121 -13.46 11.25 0.04
CA ASN A 121 -14.72 11.79 -0.46
C ASN A 121 -14.60 13.26 -0.88
N ARG A 122 -13.93 14.09 -0.10
CA ARG A 122 -13.70 15.50 -0.42
C ARG A 122 -12.89 15.66 -1.70
N LYS A 123 -11.77 14.91 -1.84
CA LYS A 123 -10.93 14.93 -3.05
C LYS A 123 -11.72 14.43 -4.27
N LYS A 124 -12.51 13.37 -4.13
CA LYS A 124 -13.38 12.84 -5.18
C LYS A 124 -14.41 13.88 -5.65
N GLN A 125 -15.09 14.56 -4.72
CA GLN A 125 -16.06 15.59 -5.08
C GLN A 125 -15.40 16.78 -5.80
N GLY A 126 -14.21 17.20 -5.35
CA GLY A 126 -13.43 18.22 -6.04
C GLY A 126 -13.08 17.83 -7.47
N SER A 127 -12.59 16.62 -7.68
CA SER A 127 -12.25 16.09 -9.01
C SER A 127 -13.47 16.00 -9.92
N LEU A 128 -14.60 15.49 -9.41
CA LEU A 128 -15.86 15.40 -10.17
C LEU A 128 -16.39 16.77 -10.56
N LYS A 129 -16.31 17.76 -9.65
CA LYS A 129 -16.70 19.14 -9.94
C LYS A 129 -15.85 19.73 -11.06
N TYR A 130 -14.53 19.50 -11.02
CA TYR A 130 -13.62 19.98 -12.05
C TYR A 130 -13.90 19.33 -13.41
N ILE A 131 -14.06 18.01 -13.47
CA ILE A 131 -14.40 17.29 -14.71
C ILE A 131 -15.72 17.81 -15.31
N ARG A 132 -16.74 17.98 -14.48
CA ARG A 132 -18.03 18.52 -14.94
C ARG A 132 -17.92 19.93 -15.50
N SER A 133 -17.06 20.78 -14.93
CA SER A 133 -16.84 22.13 -15.43
C SER A 133 -16.23 22.13 -16.83
N ILE A 134 -15.31 21.21 -17.13
CA ILE A 134 -14.71 21.06 -18.46
C ILE A 134 -15.75 20.57 -19.46
N VAL A 135 -16.45 19.47 -19.16
CA VAL A 135 -17.44 18.86 -20.07
C VAL A 135 -18.59 19.81 -20.40
N ASN A 136 -18.95 20.71 -19.50
CA ASN A 136 -20.02 21.68 -19.74
C ASN A 136 -19.55 22.94 -20.48
N GLN A 137 -18.26 23.17 -20.63
CA GLN A 137 -17.73 24.28 -21.44
C GLN A 137 -17.76 23.98 -22.95
N ASP A 138 -17.84 22.71 -23.34
CA ASP A 138 -17.89 22.27 -24.75
C ASP A 138 -19.33 22.20 -25.31
N LYS A 139 -20.31 22.71 -24.57
CA LYS A 139 -21.71 22.84 -24.99
C LYS A 139 -22.13 24.29 -25.16
#